data_c08a52bd42ddefbdabf763447dd84ef6
#
_entry.id   c08a52bd42ddefbdabf763447dd84ef6
#
_cell.length_a   1.000
_cell.length_b   1.000
_cell.length_c   1.000
_cell.angle_alpha   90.00
_cell.angle_beta   90.00
_cell.angle_gamma   90.00
#
_symmetry.space_group_name_H-M   'P 1'
#
loop_
_entity.id
_entity.type
_entity.pdbx_description
1 polymer ?
#
loop_
_entity_poly.entity_id
_entity_poly.type
_entity_poly.pdbx_seq_one_letter_code
_entity_poly.pdbx_strand_id
1 'polypeptide(L)'
;MHLLRGSGVSGLRGIEPIREEKFIKPLIECDRQEIENYCKENNLQPRIDKTNFENEYTRNKIRNIVIPYIKKEFNPNIIETITRLADVVSSEDDFIENVSNENYKKLLVIEEKNRIELKLKEFNLLDEVLKNRIILIATRKLFGSTQGIEKVNIEDIIKLCNNNIGNKFLMPNKNLKVLIQNKKI
;
A
#
# COMPACT_ATOMS: atom_id res chain seq x y z
N MET A 1 5.32 4.27 -11.12
CA MET A 1 4.27 3.35 -11.61
C MET A 1 3.00 3.40 -10.74
N HIS A 2 3.11 3.21 -9.44
CA HIS A 2 1.97 3.22 -8.51
C HIS A 2 1.14 4.52 -8.60
N LEU A 3 1.80 5.67 -8.63
CA LEU A 3 1.14 6.97 -8.83
C LEU A 3 0.26 7.00 -10.09
N LEU A 4 0.77 6.53 -11.21
CA LEU A 4 0.04 6.50 -12.49
C LEU A 4 -1.12 5.50 -12.52
N ARG A 5 -1.19 4.59 -11.57
CA ARG A 5 -2.28 3.62 -11.41
C ARG A 5 -3.29 4.03 -10.34
N GLY A 6 -3.13 5.23 -9.75
CA GLY A 6 -4.04 5.71 -8.72
C GLY A 6 -3.93 4.96 -7.39
N SER A 7 -2.76 4.40 -7.07
CA SER A 7 -2.57 3.77 -5.76
C SER A 7 -2.62 4.82 -4.65
N GLY A 8 -3.17 4.41 -3.50
CA GLY A 8 -3.19 5.23 -2.29
C GLY A 8 -1.80 5.53 -1.72
N VAL A 9 -1.75 6.21 -0.57
CA VAL A 9 -0.52 6.64 0.11
C VAL A 9 0.47 5.50 0.27
N SER A 10 0.05 4.34 0.75
CA SER A 10 0.91 3.15 0.91
C SER A 10 1.58 2.68 -0.39
N GLY A 11 0.97 2.93 -1.56
CA GLY A 11 1.57 2.62 -2.84
C GLY A 11 2.68 3.60 -3.27
N LEU A 12 2.77 4.77 -2.62
CA LEU A 12 3.79 5.78 -2.90
C LEU A 12 5.08 5.55 -2.09
N ARG A 13 5.06 4.72 -1.06
CA ARG A 13 6.24 4.34 -0.26
C ARG A 13 7.39 3.77 -1.10
N GLY A 14 7.08 3.28 -2.29
CA GLY A 14 8.08 2.67 -3.16
C GLY A 14 8.35 1.21 -2.83
N ILE A 15 9.62 0.81 -2.96
CA ILE A 15 10.08 -0.55 -2.71
C ILE A 15 10.74 -0.59 -1.33
N GLU A 16 10.25 -1.44 -0.45
CA GLU A 16 10.84 -1.62 0.88
C GLU A 16 12.18 -2.37 0.82
N PRO A 17 13.19 -1.98 1.64
CA PRO A 17 14.47 -2.68 1.73
C PRO A 17 14.33 -4.14 2.14
N ILE A 18 13.38 -4.41 3.03
CA ILE A 18 13.04 -5.76 3.53
C ILE A 18 11.56 -5.99 3.31
N ARG A 19 11.21 -7.15 2.75
CA ARG A 19 9.83 -7.59 2.59
C ARG A 19 9.62 -8.95 3.25
N GLU A 20 8.52 -9.08 4.00
CA GLU A 20 8.11 -10.33 4.67
C GLU A 20 9.22 -10.93 5.57
N GLU A 21 10.09 -10.09 6.12
CA GLU A 21 11.27 -10.49 6.95
C GLU A 21 12.20 -11.52 6.28
N LYS A 22 12.05 -11.77 5.00
CA LYS A 22 12.77 -12.80 4.22
C LYS A 22 13.51 -12.25 3.02
N PHE A 23 12.93 -11.26 2.34
CA PHE A 23 13.47 -10.76 1.07
C PHE A 23 14.14 -9.42 1.32
N ILE A 24 15.47 -9.40 1.20
CA ILE A 24 16.28 -8.19 1.31
C ILE A 24 16.69 -7.68 -0.07
N LYS A 25 16.84 -6.37 -0.20
CA LYS A 25 17.30 -5.69 -1.43
C LYS A 25 18.52 -4.85 -1.10
N PRO A 26 19.70 -5.44 -1.05
CA PRO A 26 20.90 -4.79 -0.54
C PRO A 26 21.40 -3.61 -1.41
N LEU A 27 21.02 -3.55 -2.69
CA LEU A 27 21.42 -2.50 -3.62
C LEU A 27 20.35 -1.43 -3.83
N ILE A 28 19.36 -1.31 -2.91
CA ILE A 28 18.23 -0.39 -3.11
C ILE A 28 18.65 1.08 -3.07
N GLU A 29 19.71 1.41 -2.36
CA GLU A 29 20.26 2.75 -2.21
C GLU A 29 21.37 3.08 -3.23
N CYS A 30 21.80 2.06 -3.99
CA CYS A 30 22.82 2.26 -5.03
C CYS A 30 22.17 2.74 -6.33
N ASP A 31 22.74 3.75 -6.95
CA ASP A 31 22.30 4.12 -8.27
C ASP A 31 22.89 3.17 -9.35
N ARG A 32 22.33 3.24 -10.54
CA ARG A 32 22.74 2.35 -11.63
C ARG A 32 24.18 2.60 -12.07
N GLN A 33 24.64 3.85 -12.04
CA GLN A 33 25.98 4.21 -12.46
C GLN A 33 27.04 3.68 -11.49
N GLU A 34 26.75 3.72 -10.19
CA GLU A 34 27.60 3.14 -9.15
C GLU A 34 27.78 1.63 -9.37
N ILE A 35 26.66 0.93 -9.62
CA ILE A 35 26.69 -0.52 -9.89
C ILE A 35 27.48 -0.82 -11.17
N GLU A 36 27.27 -0.06 -12.23
CA GLU A 36 27.99 -0.27 -13.49
C GLU A 36 29.50 0.04 -13.36
N ASN A 37 29.87 1.04 -12.59
CA ASN A 37 31.26 1.37 -12.28
C ASN A 37 31.92 0.26 -11.46
N TYR A 38 31.24 -0.21 -10.40
CA TYR A 38 31.70 -1.34 -9.60
C TYR A 38 31.96 -2.59 -10.45
N CYS A 39 31.03 -2.92 -11.37
CA CYS A 39 31.21 -4.04 -12.28
C CYS A 39 32.46 -3.88 -13.16
N LYS A 40 32.72 -2.67 -13.69
CA LYS A 40 33.92 -2.39 -14.52
C LYS A 40 35.21 -2.51 -13.72
N GLU A 41 35.26 -1.93 -12.54
CA GLU A 41 36.44 -1.95 -11.67
C GLU A 41 36.82 -3.36 -11.24
N ASN A 42 35.83 -4.22 -11.03
CA ASN A 42 36.03 -5.61 -10.62
C ASN A 42 36.03 -6.61 -11.81
N ASN A 43 36.06 -6.12 -13.04
CA ASN A 43 36.03 -6.96 -14.25
C ASN A 43 34.87 -7.95 -14.31
N LEU A 44 33.71 -7.59 -13.72
CA LEU A 44 32.51 -8.39 -13.79
C LEU A 44 31.82 -8.19 -15.13
N GLN A 45 31.26 -9.27 -15.69
CA GLN A 45 30.52 -9.25 -16.95
C GLN A 45 29.01 -9.47 -16.66
N PRO A 46 28.25 -8.42 -16.33
CA PRO A 46 26.82 -8.57 -16.08
C PRO A 46 26.08 -8.95 -17.37
N ARG A 47 25.16 -9.90 -17.26
CA ARG A 47 24.23 -10.19 -18.36
C ARG A 47 23.21 -9.07 -18.49
N ILE A 48 23.21 -8.44 -19.64
CA ILE A 48 22.22 -7.40 -19.96
C ILE A 48 21.03 -8.08 -20.67
N ASP A 49 19.87 -8.01 -20.03
CA ASP A 49 18.64 -8.47 -20.65
C ASP A 49 18.20 -7.46 -21.73
N LYS A 50 18.12 -7.93 -22.98
CA LYS A 50 17.75 -7.10 -24.13
C LYS A 50 16.35 -6.52 -24.00
N THR A 51 15.44 -7.19 -23.31
CA THR A 51 14.07 -6.70 -23.08
C THR A 51 14.02 -5.41 -22.26
N ASN A 52 15.08 -5.05 -21.52
CA ASN A 52 15.16 -3.77 -20.82
C ASN A 52 15.15 -2.56 -21.76
N PHE A 53 15.51 -2.72 -23.01
CA PHE A 53 15.51 -1.66 -24.04
C PHE A 53 14.20 -1.61 -24.82
N GLU A 54 13.34 -2.60 -24.67
CA GLU A 54 12.05 -2.67 -25.34
C GLU A 54 11.01 -1.83 -24.57
N ASN A 55 10.38 -0.89 -25.28
CA ASN A 55 9.39 0.01 -24.67
C ASN A 55 7.95 -0.55 -24.69
N GLU A 56 7.78 -1.85 -24.83
CA GLU A 56 6.45 -2.49 -24.77
C GLU A 56 5.87 -2.43 -23.34
N TYR A 57 6.71 -2.66 -22.35
CA TYR A 57 6.29 -2.66 -20.95
C TYR A 57 6.23 -1.24 -20.37
N THR A 58 5.16 -0.94 -19.64
CA THR A 58 4.95 0.37 -18.98
C THR A 58 6.15 0.79 -18.11
N ARG A 59 6.81 -0.16 -17.44
CA ARG A 59 7.98 0.13 -16.60
C ARG A 59 9.16 0.64 -17.45
N ASN A 60 9.39 0.03 -18.59
CA ASN A 60 10.45 0.44 -19.51
C ASN A 60 10.13 1.79 -20.16
N LYS A 61 8.86 2.03 -20.55
CA LYS A 61 8.42 3.35 -21.04
C LYS A 61 8.70 4.46 -20.02
N ILE A 62 8.40 4.22 -18.75
CA ILE A 62 8.65 5.21 -17.70
C ILE A 62 10.15 5.46 -17.57
N ARG A 63 10.98 4.41 -17.53
CA ARG A 63 12.43 4.51 -17.36
C ARG A 63 13.11 5.16 -18.55
N ASN A 64 12.74 4.73 -19.76
CA ASN A 64 13.48 5.08 -20.97
C ASN A 64 12.96 6.35 -21.66
N ILE A 65 11.71 6.74 -21.41
CA ILE A 65 11.07 7.88 -22.08
C ILE A 65 10.63 8.94 -21.07
N VAL A 66 9.75 8.56 -20.10
CA VAL A 66 9.11 9.56 -19.24
C VAL A 66 10.10 10.23 -18.29
N ILE A 67 10.92 9.45 -17.59
CA ILE A 67 11.92 10.01 -16.65
C ILE A 67 12.94 10.89 -17.37
N PRO A 68 13.56 10.48 -18.49
CA PRO A 68 14.46 11.35 -19.25
C PRO A 68 13.79 12.64 -19.74
N TYR A 69 12.54 12.55 -20.20
CA TYR A 69 11.78 13.72 -20.63
C TYR A 69 11.55 14.70 -19.48
N ILE A 70 11.10 14.21 -18.32
CA ILE A 70 10.90 15.05 -17.12
C ILE A 70 12.22 15.66 -16.66
N LYS A 71 13.32 14.90 -16.66
CA LYS A 71 14.65 15.41 -16.30
C LYS A 71 15.08 16.56 -17.19
N LYS A 72 14.84 16.46 -18.48
CA LYS A 72 15.27 17.45 -19.47
C LYS A 72 14.40 18.70 -19.45
N GLU A 73 13.08 18.56 -19.43
CA GLU A 73 12.14 19.66 -19.69
C GLU A 73 11.59 20.31 -18.40
N PHE A 74 11.62 19.61 -17.26
CA PHE A 74 10.95 20.06 -16.03
C PHE A 74 11.87 20.13 -14.81
N ASN A 75 12.50 19.00 -14.44
CA ASN A 75 13.30 18.92 -13.23
C ASN A 75 14.44 17.91 -13.38
N PRO A 76 15.70 18.36 -13.52
CA PRO A 76 16.86 17.47 -13.61
C PRO A 76 16.99 16.50 -12.43
N ASN A 77 16.53 16.92 -11.25
CA ASN A 77 16.61 16.16 -9.99
C ASN A 77 15.32 15.39 -9.65
N ILE A 78 14.49 15.07 -10.65
CA ILE A 78 13.18 14.43 -10.41
C ILE A 78 13.29 13.12 -9.64
N ILE A 79 14.33 12.33 -9.83
CA ILE A 79 14.53 11.06 -9.11
C ILE A 79 14.69 11.34 -7.62
N GLU A 80 15.60 12.22 -7.23
CA GLU A 80 15.82 12.60 -5.83
C GLU A 80 14.57 13.21 -5.20
N THR A 81 13.83 14.01 -5.98
CA THR A 81 12.57 14.62 -5.53
C THR A 81 11.51 13.56 -5.22
N ILE A 82 11.38 12.54 -6.09
CA ILE A 82 10.43 11.43 -5.88
C ILE A 82 10.90 10.54 -4.72
N THR A 83 12.19 10.31 -4.57
CA THR A 83 12.75 9.52 -3.46
C THR A 83 12.45 10.21 -2.13
N ARG A 84 12.75 11.50 -1.98
CA ARG A 84 12.38 12.26 -0.78
C ARG A 84 10.90 12.24 -0.47
N LEU A 85 10.06 12.36 -1.50
CA LEU A 85 8.61 12.23 -1.30
C LEU A 85 8.23 10.84 -0.77
N ALA A 86 8.84 9.79 -1.31
CA ALA A 86 8.60 8.42 -0.86
C ALA A 86 9.02 8.22 0.61
N ASP A 87 10.13 8.82 1.06
CA ASP A 87 10.60 8.77 2.45
C ASP A 87 9.64 9.47 3.41
N VAL A 88 9.18 10.67 3.06
CA VAL A 88 8.18 11.41 3.86
C VAL A 88 6.89 10.60 3.96
N VAL A 89 6.38 10.15 2.82
CA VAL A 89 5.15 9.34 2.74
C VAL A 89 5.29 8.05 3.54
N SER A 90 6.47 7.41 3.53
CA SER A 90 6.71 6.19 4.30
C SER A 90 6.58 6.43 5.80
N SER A 91 7.20 7.49 6.31
CA SER A 91 7.14 7.82 7.75
C SER A 91 5.73 8.19 8.20
N GLU A 92 4.98 8.94 7.39
CA GLU A 92 3.58 9.29 7.67
C GLU A 92 2.67 8.04 7.63
N ASP A 93 2.86 7.17 6.64
CA ASP A 93 2.09 5.93 6.50
C ASP A 93 2.36 4.97 7.66
N ASP A 94 3.62 4.84 8.12
CA ASP A 94 3.99 4.04 9.29
C ASP A 94 3.32 4.58 10.56
N PHE A 95 3.29 5.90 10.75
CA PHE A 95 2.58 6.50 11.87
C PHE A 95 1.09 6.16 11.85
N ILE A 96 0.44 6.36 10.70
CA ILE A 96 -0.99 6.04 10.53
C ILE A 96 -1.25 4.55 10.75
N GLU A 97 -0.39 3.66 10.23
CA GLU A 97 -0.52 2.22 10.42
C GLU A 97 -0.39 1.82 11.89
N ASN A 98 0.57 2.40 12.63
CA ASN A 98 0.75 2.16 14.06
C ASN A 98 -0.48 2.59 14.86
N VAL A 99 -0.95 3.83 14.66
CA VAL A 99 -2.15 4.36 15.32
C VAL A 99 -3.39 3.51 14.98
N SER A 100 -3.49 3.06 13.74
CA SER A 100 -4.59 2.21 13.28
C SER A 100 -4.57 0.83 13.94
N ASN A 101 -3.39 0.22 14.07
CA ASN A 101 -3.22 -1.07 14.75
C ASN A 101 -3.55 -0.98 16.25
N GLU A 102 -3.16 0.12 16.92
CA GLU A 102 -3.53 0.35 18.32
C GLU A 102 -5.05 0.48 18.50
N ASN A 103 -5.69 1.27 17.62
CA ASN A 103 -7.15 1.44 17.67
C ASN A 103 -7.87 0.14 17.30
N TYR A 104 -7.38 -0.61 16.30
CA TYR A 104 -7.90 -1.93 15.98
C TYR A 104 -7.92 -2.86 17.21
N LYS A 105 -6.80 -2.93 17.96
CA LYS A 105 -6.71 -3.74 19.19
C LYS A 105 -7.71 -3.29 20.25
N LYS A 106 -7.96 -1.97 20.42
CA LYS A 106 -8.93 -1.43 21.39
C LYS A 106 -10.39 -1.74 21.00
N LEU A 107 -10.66 -1.79 19.70
CA LEU A 107 -11.99 -2.09 19.16
C LEU A 107 -12.28 -3.57 19.13
N LEU A 108 -11.25 -4.41 19.10
CA LEU A 108 -11.38 -5.85 18.91
C LEU A 108 -12.19 -6.51 20.02
N VAL A 109 -13.17 -7.30 19.62
CA VAL A 109 -14.00 -8.15 20.51
C VAL A 109 -13.69 -9.62 20.28
N ILE A 110 -13.65 -10.03 19.01
CA ILE A 110 -13.33 -11.40 18.58
C ILE A 110 -12.39 -11.33 17.38
N GLU A 111 -11.36 -12.17 17.39
CA GLU A 111 -10.48 -12.41 16.24
C GLU A 111 -10.30 -13.92 16.08
N GLU A 112 -10.96 -14.49 15.09
CA GLU A 112 -10.89 -15.89 14.71
C GLU A 112 -10.50 -15.99 13.23
N LYS A 113 -10.14 -17.18 12.79
CA LYS A 113 -9.69 -17.43 11.41
C LYS A 113 -10.65 -16.88 10.34
N ASN A 114 -11.96 -16.96 10.59
CA ASN A 114 -12.98 -16.58 9.61
C ASN A 114 -13.94 -15.50 10.14
N ARG A 115 -13.63 -14.89 11.29
CA ARG A 115 -14.52 -13.92 11.92
C ARG A 115 -13.76 -12.91 12.74
N ILE A 116 -14.03 -11.64 12.48
CA ILE A 116 -13.56 -10.52 13.30
C ILE A 116 -14.78 -9.73 13.76
N GLU A 117 -14.84 -9.39 15.04
CA GLU A 117 -15.85 -8.49 15.59
C GLU A 117 -15.20 -7.27 16.21
N LEU A 118 -15.70 -6.09 15.84
CA LEU A 118 -15.27 -4.82 16.37
C LEU A 118 -16.43 -4.07 17.05
N LYS A 119 -16.12 -3.24 18.05
CA LYS A 119 -17.09 -2.40 18.75
C LYS A 119 -17.57 -1.27 17.85
N LEU A 120 -18.84 -1.30 17.44
CA LEU A 120 -19.40 -0.36 16.47
C LEU A 120 -19.40 1.09 16.96
N LYS A 121 -19.77 1.33 18.24
CA LYS A 121 -19.88 2.68 18.80
C LYS A 121 -18.54 3.39 18.77
N GLU A 122 -17.51 2.73 19.24
CA GLU A 122 -16.15 3.24 19.32
C GLU A 122 -15.54 3.40 17.91
N PHE A 123 -15.82 2.46 16.99
CA PHE A 123 -15.41 2.57 15.59
C PHE A 123 -16.00 3.83 14.94
N ASN A 124 -17.27 4.13 15.17
CA ASN A 124 -17.92 5.31 14.59
C ASN A 124 -17.37 6.64 15.11
N LEU A 125 -16.71 6.65 16.27
CA LEU A 125 -16.08 7.85 16.84
C LEU A 125 -14.70 8.15 16.24
N LEU A 126 -14.11 7.23 15.50
CA LEU A 126 -12.80 7.43 14.89
C LEU A 126 -12.87 8.37 13.68
N ASP A 127 -11.73 8.98 13.37
CA ASP A 127 -11.54 9.68 12.10
C ASP A 127 -11.66 8.74 10.89
N GLU A 128 -12.09 9.28 9.76
CA GLU A 128 -12.33 8.50 8.54
C GLU A 128 -11.08 7.76 8.07
N VAL A 129 -9.90 8.37 8.21
CA VAL A 129 -8.61 7.76 7.86
C VAL A 129 -8.38 6.48 8.67
N LEU A 130 -8.66 6.51 9.97
CA LEU A 130 -8.50 5.35 10.84
C LEU A 130 -9.55 4.26 10.56
N LYS A 131 -10.81 4.66 10.29
CA LYS A 131 -11.86 3.72 9.87
C LYS A 131 -11.44 2.95 8.61
N ASN A 132 -10.96 3.67 7.59
CA ASN A 132 -10.48 3.08 6.35
C ASN A 132 -9.36 2.05 6.61
N ARG A 133 -8.37 2.42 7.41
CA ARG A 133 -7.24 1.55 7.76
C ARG A 133 -7.66 0.32 8.56
N ILE A 134 -8.55 0.49 9.54
CA ILE A 134 -9.02 -0.60 10.39
C ILE A 134 -9.80 -1.65 9.56
N ILE A 135 -10.61 -1.21 8.59
CA ILE A 135 -11.29 -2.12 7.66
C ILE A 135 -10.26 -2.91 6.85
N LEU A 136 -9.21 -2.25 6.34
CA LEU A 136 -8.13 -2.91 5.59
C LEU A 136 -7.33 -3.87 6.47
N ILE A 137 -7.04 -3.52 7.73
CA ILE A 137 -6.38 -4.40 8.71
C ILE A 137 -7.23 -5.66 8.95
N ALA A 138 -8.52 -5.49 9.24
CA ALA A 138 -9.44 -6.60 9.45
C ALA A 138 -9.50 -7.52 8.21
N THR A 139 -9.60 -6.92 7.02
CA THR A 139 -9.61 -7.68 5.77
C THR A 139 -8.32 -8.46 5.55
N ARG A 140 -7.16 -7.83 5.79
CA ARG A 140 -5.85 -8.47 5.67
C ARG A 140 -5.71 -9.66 6.64
N LYS A 141 -6.22 -9.52 7.85
CA LYS A 141 -6.19 -10.61 8.85
C LYS A 141 -7.09 -11.79 8.45
N LEU A 142 -8.24 -11.53 7.84
CA LEU A 142 -9.16 -12.59 7.38
C LEU A 142 -8.65 -13.32 6.13
N PHE A 143 -8.02 -12.62 5.18
CA PHE A 143 -7.70 -13.17 3.85
C PHE A 143 -6.22 -13.20 3.51
N GLY A 144 -5.34 -12.70 4.38
CA GLY A 144 -3.90 -12.54 4.10
C GLY A 144 -3.58 -11.40 3.12
N SER A 145 -4.59 -10.76 2.50
CA SER A 145 -4.42 -9.66 1.56
C SER A 145 -5.63 -8.72 1.57
N THR A 146 -5.46 -7.53 0.98
CA THR A 146 -6.55 -6.58 0.74
C THR A 146 -7.03 -6.59 -0.70
N GLN A 147 -6.59 -7.55 -1.50
CA GLN A 147 -6.94 -7.67 -2.91
C GLN A 147 -8.45 -7.86 -3.09
N GLY A 148 -9.04 -7.10 -4.01
CA GLY A 148 -10.48 -7.13 -4.26
C GLY A 148 -11.33 -6.29 -3.31
N ILE A 149 -10.69 -5.48 -2.45
CA ILE A 149 -11.37 -4.42 -1.68
C ILE A 149 -10.94 -3.08 -2.25
N GLU A 150 -11.87 -2.42 -2.90
CA GLU A 150 -11.69 -1.09 -3.48
C GLU A 150 -12.18 0.00 -2.53
N LYS A 151 -11.84 1.25 -2.83
CA LYS A 151 -12.25 2.42 -2.03
C LYS A 151 -13.78 2.46 -1.84
N VAL A 152 -14.54 2.21 -2.90
CA VAL A 152 -16.01 2.20 -2.84
C VAL A 152 -16.54 1.18 -1.83
N ASN A 153 -15.91 0.01 -1.73
CA ASN A 153 -16.32 -1.02 -0.77
C ASN A 153 -16.11 -0.56 0.67
N ILE A 154 -15.00 0.15 0.94
CA ILE A 154 -14.70 0.70 2.26
C ILE A 154 -15.70 1.79 2.62
N GLU A 155 -16.01 2.70 1.70
CA GLU A 155 -17.00 3.76 1.89
C GLU A 155 -18.39 3.18 2.19
N ASP A 156 -18.78 2.11 1.51
CA ASP A 156 -20.09 1.46 1.74
C ASP A 156 -20.13 0.75 3.09
N ILE A 157 -19.02 0.14 3.54
CA ILE A 157 -18.93 -0.43 4.90
C ILE A 157 -19.07 0.69 5.93
N ILE A 158 -18.41 1.83 5.77
CA ILE A 158 -18.51 2.97 6.69
C ILE A 158 -19.94 3.53 6.72
N LYS A 159 -20.57 3.68 5.55
CA LYS A 159 -21.99 4.09 5.49
C LYS A 159 -22.89 3.10 6.24
N LEU A 160 -22.66 1.80 6.08
CA LEU A 160 -23.41 0.77 6.81
C LEU A 160 -23.23 0.92 8.32
N CYS A 161 -22.00 1.17 8.79
CA CYS A 161 -21.69 1.37 10.21
C CYS A 161 -22.34 2.65 10.77
N ASN A 162 -22.31 3.75 10.03
CA ASN A 162 -22.88 5.03 10.45
C ASN A 162 -24.41 5.00 10.55
N ASN A 163 -25.06 4.26 9.67
CA ASN A 163 -26.53 4.16 9.66
C ASN A 163 -27.10 3.38 10.86
N ASN A 164 -26.26 2.66 11.60
CA ASN A 164 -26.57 1.96 12.86
C ASN A 164 -27.90 1.16 12.86
N ILE A 165 -28.32 0.67 11.69
CA ILE A 165 -29.56 -0.10 11.55
C ILE A 165 -29.20 -1.58 11.74
N GLY A 166 -29.52 -2.13 12.90
CA GLY A 166 -29.23 -3.52 13.25
C GLY A 166 -29.75 -4.53 12.21
N ASN A 167 -29.07 -5.67 12.12
CA ASN A 167 -29.36 -6.77 11.20
C ASN A 167 -29.22 -6.47 9.70
N LYS A 168 -28.54 -5.37 9.33
CA LYS A 168 -28.14 -5.15 7.94
C LYS A 168 -26.77 -5.74 7.66
N PHE A 169 -26.59 -6.23 6.46
CA PHE A 169 -25.32 -6.73 5.97
C PHE A 169 -25.00 -6.18 4.59
N LEU A 170 -23.70 -6.19 4.28
CA LEU A 170 -23.14 -5.86 2.99
C LEU A 170 -22.18 -6.98 2.56
N MET A 171 -22.12 -7.27 1.28
CA MET A 171 -21.13 -8.17 0.69
C MET A 171 -20.25 -7.38 -0.28
N PRO A 172 -19.14 -6.79 0.19
CA PRO A 172 -18.24 -6.00 -0.66
C PRO A 172 -17.66 -6.84 -1.79
N ASN A 173 -17.47 -8.13 -1.55
CA ASN A 173 -17.11 -9.12 -2.56
C ASN A 173 -17.72 -10.49 -2.19
N LYS A 174 -17.50 -11.50 -3.05
CA LYS A 174 -18.10 -12.85 -2.87
C LYS A 174 -17.67 -13.55 -1.59
N ASN A 175 -16.53 -13.15 -0.99
CA ASN A 175 -15.92 -13.85 0.13
C ASN A 175 -16.04 -13.10 1.46
N LEU A 176 -16.39 -11.80 1.43
CA LEU A 176 -16.51 -10.95 2.61
C LEU A 176 -17.97 -10.57 2.86
N LYS A 177 -18.48 -10.89 4.04
CA LYS A 177 -19.75 -10.40 4.54
C LYS A 177 -19.51 -9.52 5.77
N VAL A 178 -19.97 -8.29 5.71
CA VAL A 178 -19.96 -7.35 6.84
C VAL A 178 -21.37 -7.25 7.40
N LEU A 179 -21.53 -7.47 8.69
CA LEU A 179 -22.81 -7.49 9.38
C LEU A 179 -22.77 -6.55 10.57
N ILE A 180 -23.82 -5.74 10.72
CA ILE A 180 -24.05 -4.94 11.93
C ILE A 180 -25.06 -5.67 12.82
N GLN A 181 -24.60 -6.16 13.96
CA GLN A 181 -25.45 -6.87 14.93
C GLN A 181 -24.97 -6.64 16.36
N ASN A 182 -25.90 -6.47 17.32
CA ASN A 182 -25.59 -6.31 18.73
C ASN A 182 -24.55 -5.23 19.04
N LYS A 183 -24.60 -4.08 18.34
CA LYS A 183 -23.64 -2.96 18.47
C LYS A 183 -22.21 -3.35 18.08
N LYS A 184 -22.04 -4.33 17.21
CA LYS A 184 -20.76 -4.79 16.66
C LYS A 184 -20.81 -4.80 15.12
N ILE A 185 -19.62 -4.71 14.53
CA ILE A 185 -19.35 -4.92 13.11
C ILE A 185 -18.72 -6.27 12.97
#